data_0e5632a55facdd8479dfb67b35b15fe2
#
_entry.id   0e5632a55facdd8479dfb67b35b15fe2
#
_cell.length_a   1.000
_cell.length_b   1.000
_cell.length_c   1.000
_cell.angle_alpha   90.00
_cell.angle_beta   90.00
_cell.angle_gamma   90.00
#
_symmetry.space_group_name_H-M   'P 1'
#
loop_
_entity.id
_entity.type
_entity.pdbx_description
1 polymer ?
#
loop_
_entity_poly.entity_id
_entity_poly.type
_entity_poly.pdbx_seq_one_letter_code
_entity_poly.pdbx_strand_id
1 'polypeptide(L)'
;MYENPQTVVLPEKTKMDNIISATLYLLSTGTWKANAFPYADIVQKASTPLDIIYCLDRSSRLSAVNFLFTLMSRDDLSQTLPEAWSSSEFPNMDADMTKAQAVRLFQICNPEKMMSEEDYEAYKQFPDELTIYRGLGTYNANNIKALS
;
A
#
# COMPACT_ATOMS: atom_id res chain seq x y z
N MET A 1 7.70 -16.19 13.80
CA MET A 1 8.30 -16.94 12.69
C MET A 1 8.21 -16.15 11.41
N TYR A 2 9.28 -16.06 10.68
CA TYR A 2 9.30 -15.37 9.40
C TYR A 2 8.60 -16.23 8.33
N GLU A 3 7.57 -15.67 7.71
CA GLU A 3 6.80 -16.36 6.69
C GLU A 3 7.31 -16.00 5.30
N ASN A 4 7.55 -17.02 4.47
CA ASN A 4 8.00 -16.80 3.10
C ASN A 4 6.86 -16.15 2.29
N PRO A 5 7.11 -15.00 1.58
CA PRO A 5 6.08 -14.38 0.74
C PRO A 5 5.42 -15.33 -0.25
N GLN A 6 6.15 -16.34 -0.73
CA GLN A 6 5.63 -17.33 -1.67
C GLN A 6 4.55 -18.23 -1.06
N THR A 7 4.46 -18.31 0.27
CA THR A 7 3.44 -19.11 0.94
C THR A 7 2.16 -18.34 1.21
N VAL A 8 2.15 -17.03 0.95
CA VAL A 8 0.96 -16.21 1.13
C VAL A 8 -0.01 -16.44 -0.01
N VAL A 9 -1.22 -16.88 0.33
CA VAL A 9 -2.28 -17.12 -0.65
C VAL A 9 -3.29 -15.99 -0.57
N LEU A 10 -3.40 -15.20 -1.64
CA LEU A 10 -4.39 -14.14 -1.74
C LEU A 10 -5.63 -14.66 -2.47
N PRO A 11 -6.81 -14.09 -2.19
CA PRO A 11 -8.02 -14.51 -2.91
C PRO A 11 -7.92 -14.18 -4.40
N GLU A 12 -8.59 -14.97 -5.22
CA GLU A 12 -8.70 -14.70 -6.67
C GLU A 12 -9.43 -13.39 -6.94
N LYS A 13 -10.48 -13.14 -6.14
CA LYS A 13 -11.25 -11.90 -6.19
C LYS A 13 -11.19 -11.20 -4.85
N THR A 14 -11.01 -9.89 -4.89
CA THR A 14 -11.00 -9.05 -3.70
C THR A 14 -12.35 -9.17 -2.98
N LYS A 15 -12.27 -9.34 -1.66
CA LYS A 15 -13.44 -9.44 -0.79
C LYS A 15 -13.88 -8.05 -0.34
N MET A 16 -14.50 -7.29 -1.25
CA MET A 16 -14.85 -5.88 -1.01
C MET A 16 -15.81 -5.70 0.16
N ASP A 17 -16.80 -6.58 0.33
CA ASP A 17 -17.74 -6.46 1.45
C ASP A 17 -17.01 -6.52 2.80
N ASN A 18 -16.04 -7.42 2.90
CA ASN A 18 -15.21 -7.55 4.11
C ASN A 18 -14.32 -6.34 4.32
N ILE A 19 -13.75 -5.81 3.25
CA ILE A 19 -12.90 -4.61 3.31
C ILE A 19 -13.73 -3.41 3.77
N ILE A 20 -14.92 -3.21 3.20
CA ILE A 20 -15.82 -2.13 3.57
C ILE A 20 -16.22 -2.24 5.05
N SER A 21 -16.63 -3.44 5.48
CA SER A 21 -17.04 -3.66 6.88
C SER A 21 -15.91 -3.38 7.86
N ALA A 22 -14.70 -3.87 7.58
CA ALA A 22 -13.53 -3.63 8.42
C ALA A 22 -13.19 -2.14 8.47
N THR A 23 -13.23 -1.47 7.33
CA THR A 23 -12.92 -0.05 7.23
C THR A 23 -13.90 0.79 8.04
N LEU A 24 -15.20 0.53 7.90
CA LEU A 24 -16.22 1.25 8.67
C LEU A 24 -16.01 1.06 10.18
N TYR A 25 -15.73 -0.16 10.60
CA TYR A 25 -15.47 -0.46 12.00
C TYR A 25 -14.26 0.31 12.54
N LEU A 26 -13.14 0.25 11.82
CA LEU A 26 -11.90 0.87 12.28
C LEU A 26 -11.92 2.40 12.19
N LEU A 27 -12.73 2.96 11.31
CA LEU A 27 -13.02 4.40 11.32
C LEU A 27 -13.90 4.78 12.51
N SER A 28 -14.89 3.94 12.85
CA SER A 28 -15.79 4.23 13.98
C SER A 28 -15.08 4.19 15.33
N THR A 29 -14.04 3.36 15.45
CA THR A 29 -13.25 3.27 16.68
C THR A 29 -12.15 4.34 16.79
N GLY A 30 -11.91 5.09 15.71
CA GLY A 30 -10.82 6.06 15.66
C GLY A 30 -9.44 5.44 15.42
N THR A 31 -9.37 4.14 15.14
CA THR A 31 -8.11 3.46 14.79
C THR A 31 -7.55 4.00 13.48
N TRP A 32 -8.43 4.21 12.50
CA TRP A 32 -8.08 4.89 11.27
C TRP A 32 -8.80 6.22 11.21
N LYS A 33 -8.24 7.15 10.43
CA LYS A 33 -8.80 8.48 10.22
C LYS A 33 -9.32 8.61 8.81
N ALA A 34 -10.52 9.18 8.68
CA ALA A 34 -11.10 9.48 7.37
C ALA A 34 -10.55 10.78 6.80
N ASN A 35 -10.46 10.84 5.49
CA ASN A 35 -10.02 12.03 4.77
C ASN A 35 -11.11 13.11 4.72
N ALA A 36 -12.38 12.71 4.78
CA ALA A 36 -13.53 13.62 4.72
C ALA A 36 -14.71 13.05 5.49
N PHE A 37 -15.63 13.92 5.89
CA PHE A 37 -16.87 13.56 6.58
C PHE A 37 -18.08 14.08 5.82
N PRO A 38 -19.21 13.34 5.86
CA PRO A 38 -19.38 12.00 6.43
C PRO A 38 -18.72 10.95 5.55
N TYR A 39 -18.07 9.97 6.15
CA TYR A 39 -17.31 8.96 5.39
C TYR A 39 -18.12 7.72 5.02
N ALA A 40 -19.16 7.40 5.80
CA ALA A 40 -19.85 6.11 5.67
C ALA A 40 -20.40 5.86 4.27
N ASP A 41 -21.06 6.85 3.68
CA ASP A 41 -21.61 6.71 2.33
C ASP A 41 -20.52 6.53 1.29
N ILE A 42 -19.42 7.24 1.42
CA ILE A 42 -18.30 7.16 0.49
C ILE A 42 -17.66 5.77 0.56
N VAL A 43 -17.41 5.29 1.76
CA VAL A 43 -16.81 3.97 1.99
C VAL A 43 -17.74 2.87 1.45
N GLN A 44 -19.04 2.96 1.71
CA GLN A 44 -20.00 1.94 1.25
C GLN A 44 -20.11 1.87 -0.28
N LYS A 45 -19.80 2.95 -0.98
CA LYS A 45 -19.84 3.00 -2.44
C LYS A 45 -18.54 2.59 -3.09
N ALA A 46 -17.50 2.30 -2.32
CA ALA A 46 -16.21 1.90 -2.84
C ALA A 46 -16.34 0.58 -3.61
N SER A 47 -15.75 0.53 -4.81
CA SER A 47 -15.77 -0.67 -5.66
C SER A 47 -14.40 -1.35 -5.71
N THR A 48 -13.33 -0.66 -5.30
CA THR A 48 -11.96 -1.20 -5.28
C THR A 48 -11.28 -0.86 -3.97
N PRO A 49 -10.23 -1.62 -3.58
CA PRO A 49 -9.43 -1.24 -2.42
C PRO A 49 -8.80 0.15 -2.53
N LEU A 50 -8.46 0.57 -3.75
CA LEU A 50 -7.89 1.89 -3.96
C LEU A 50 -8.88 3.00 -3.58
N ASP A 51 -10.17 2.80 -3.87
CA ASP A 51 -11.22 3.74 -3.43
C ASP A 51 -11.21 3.89 -1.91
N ILE A 52 -11.01 2.79 -1.19
CA ILE A 52 -10.92 2.82 0.28
C ILE A 52 -9.70 3.65 0.73
N ILE A 53 -8.55 3.42 0.10
CA ILE A 53 -7.33 4.16 0.44
C ILE A 53 -7.54 5.67 0.29
N TYR A 54 -8.20 6.09 -0.77
CA TYR A 54 -8.49 7.51 -0.99
C TYR A 54 -9.50 8.11 0.00
N CYS A 55 -10.30 7.25 0.66
CA CYS A 55 -11.18 7.71 1.74
C CYS A 55 -10.44 7.96 3.06
N LEU A 56 -9.23 7.44 3.19
CA LEU A 56 -8.45 7.49 4.42
C LEU A 56 -7.45 8.64 4.42
N ASP A 57 -7.22 9.20 5.59
CA ASP A 57 -6.13 10.15 5.78
C ASP A 57 -4.79 9.49 5.45
N ARG A 58 -3.84 10.29 5.00
CA ARG A 58 -2.52 9.80 4.57
C ARG A 58 -1.78 9.05 5.68
N SER A 59 -2.05 9.41 6.93
CA SER A 59 -1.45 8.75 8.10
C SER A 59 -1.98 7.33 8.35
N SER A 60 -3.14 6.97 7.78
CA SER A 60 -3.78 5.67 8.00
C SER A 60 -3.62 4.70 6.82
N ARG A 61 -3.10 5.14 5.70
CA ARG A 61 -3.14 4.37 4.45
C ARG A 61 -2.27 3.11 4.48
N LEU A 62 -1.05 3.20 4.98
CA LEU A 62 -0.17 2.02 5.06
C LEU A 62 -0.67 1.01 6.08
N SER A 63 -1.15 1.48 7.22
CA SER A 63 -1.77 0.60 8.21
C SER A 63 -2.96 -0.15 7.61
N ALA A 64 -3.77 0.54 6.81
CA ALA A 64 -4.92 -0.08 6.15
C ALA A 64 -4.49 -1.16 5.16
N VAL A 65 -3.49 -0.91 4.33
CA VAL A 65 -3.00 -1.92 3.40
C VAL A 65 -2.45 -3.12 4.16
N ASN A 66 -1.69 -2.89 5.20
CA ASN A 66 -1.13 -3.99 6.00
C ASN A 66 -2.21 -4.84 6.67
N PHE A 67 -3.32 -4.22 7.06
CA PHE A 67 -4.44 -4.93 7.66
C PHE A 67 -5.30 -5.66 6.63
N LEU A 68 -5.50 -5.06 5.44
CA LEU A 68 -6.48 -5.51 4.46
C LEU A 68 -5.91 -6.37 3.33
N PHE A 69 -4.59 -6.47 3.20
CA PHE A 69 -4.00 -7.09 2.00
C PHE A 69 -4.45 -8.54 1.79
N THR A 70 -4.70 -9.29 2.86
CA THR A 70 -5.16 -10.69 2.75
C THR A 70 -6.57 -10.82 2.19
N LEU A 71 -7.30 -9.72 2.11
CA LEU A 71 -8.64 -9.67 1.51
C LEU A 71 -8.60 -9.21 0.05
N MET A 72 -7.43 -8.85 -0.46
CA MET A 72 -7.25 -8.33 -1.81
C MET A 72 -6.75 -9.41 -2.76
N SER A 73 -7.22 -9.34 -4.02
CA SER A 73 -6.55 -10.08 -5.09
C SER A 73 -5.13 -9.52 -5.27
N ARG A 74 -4.26 -10.32 -5.88
CA ARG A 74 -2.89 -9.88 -6.17
C ARG A 74 -2.86 -8.63 -7.05
N ASP A 75 -3.73 -8.58 -8.05
CA ASP A 75 -3.80 -7.42 -8.94
C ASP A 75 -4.25 -6.16 -8.20
N ASP A 76 -5.26 -6.29 -7.35
CA ASP A 76 -5.72 -5.15 -6.55
C ASP A 76 -4.66 -4.68 -5.55
N LEU A 77 -3.97 -5.61 -4.90
CA LEU A 77 -2.85 -5.25 -4.01
C LEU A 77 -1.77 -4.52 -4.81
N SER A 78 -1.47 -5.00 -6.01
CA SER A 78 -0.44 -4.41 -6.88
C SER A 78 -0.78 -2.97 -7.29
N GLN A 79 -2.04 -2.65 -7.44
CA GLN A 79 -2.50 -1.29 -7.75
C GLN A 79 -2.59 -0.41 -6.50
N THR A 80 -2.91 -1.01 -5.37
CA THR A 80 -3.19 -0.28 -4.13
C THR A 80 -1.92 0.08 -3.36
N LEU A 81 -0.99 -0.86 -3.24
CA LEU A 81 0.20 -0.67 -2.41
C LEU A 81 1.09 0.49 -2.87
N PRO A 82 1.42 0.64 -4.17
CA PRO A 82 2.25 1.77 -4.60
C PRO A 82 1.61 3.12 -4.32
N GLU A 83 0.29 3.24 -4.50
CA GLU A 83 -0.44 4.48 -4.21
C GLU A 83 -0.43 4.80 -2.72
N ALA A 84 -0.65 3.80 -1.89
CA ALA A 84 -0.60 3.98 -0.43
C ALA A 84 0.81 4.39 0.02
N TRP A 85 1.83 3.77 -0.55
CA TRP A 85 3.22 4.06 -0.22
C TRP A 85 3.60 5.48 -0.63
N SER A 86 3.35 5.86 -1.88
CA SER A 86 3.76 7.17 -2.42
C SER A 86 2.96 8.32 -1.81
N SER A 87 1.73 8.09 -1.39
CA SER A 87 0.87 9.11 -0.78
C SER A 87 0.99 9.17 0.75
N SER A 88 1.70 8.22 1.36
CA SER A 88 1.93 8.21 2.80
C SER A 88 2.91 9.31 3.19
N GLU A 89 2.67 9.96 4.31
CA GLU A 89 3.46 11.11 4.74
C GLU A 89 4.88 10.71 5.15
N PHE A 90 5.01 9.66 5.96
CA PHE A 90 6.31 9.16 6.42
C PHE A 90 6.32 7.63 6.41
N PRO A 91 6.45 6.98 5.22
CA PRO A 91 6.33 5.53 5.13
C PRO A 91 7.33 4.76 5.99
N ASN A 92 8.55 5.25 6.07
CA ASN A 92 9.62 4.60 6.84
C ASN A 92 9.48 4.76 8.35
N MET A 93 8.52 5.56 8.81
CA MET A 93 8.26 5.81 10.22
C MET A 93 6.92 5.22 10.68
N ASP A 94 6.21 4.53 9.80
CA ASP A 94 4.91 3.94 10.13
C ASP A 94 5.11 2.77 11.09
N ALA A 95 4.43 2.81 12.23
CA ALA A 95 4.54 1.78 13.26
C ALA A 95 3.92 0.46 12.84
N ASP A 96 2.92 0.50 11.95
CA ASP A 96 2.19 -0.69 11.52
C ASP A 96 2.75 -1.30 10.25
N MET A 97 3.67 -0.61 9.58
CA MET A 97 4.27 -1.08 8.34
C MET A 97 5.80 -0.99 8.46
N THR A 98 6.44 -2.07 8.89
CA THR A 98 7.91 -2.11 8.97
C THR A 98 8.51 -2.22 7.56
N LYS A 99 9.79 -1.90 7.44
CA LYS A 99 10.54 -2.07 6.20
C LYS A 99 10.42 -3.49 5.66
N ALA A 100 10.57 -4.49 6.53
CA ALA A 100 10.49 -5.90 6.14
C ALA A 100 9.10 -6.25 5.60
N GLN A 101 8.05 -5.75 6.25
CA GLN A 101 6.68 -5.96 5.80
C GLN A 101 6.41 -5.29 4.45
N ALA A 102 6.90 -4.07 4.26
CA ALA A 102 6.75 -3.36 3.00
C ALA A 102 7.44 -4.10 1.86
N VAL A 103 8.68 -4.53 2.06
CA VAL A 103 9.42 -5.31 1.06
C VAL A 103 8.66 -6.59 0.71
N ARG A 104 8.18 -7.30 1.72
CA ARG A 104 7.40 -8.53 1.52
C ARG A 104 6.16 -8.29 0.68
N LEU A 105 5.41 -7.24 0.97
CA LEU A 105 4.19 -6.92 0.22
C LEU A 105 4.51 -6.55 -1.23
N PHE A 106 5.56 -5.76 -1.45
CA PHE A 106 5.99 -5.43 -2.81
C PHE A 106 6.44 -6.66 -3.59
N GLN A 107 7.07 -7.63 -2.94
CA GLN A 107 7.46 -8.90 -3.58
C GLN A 107 6.27 -9.75 -4.00
N ILE A 108 5.14 -9.66 -3.29
CA ILE A 108 3.91 -10.36 -3.65
C ILE A 108 3.28 -9.76 -4.91
N CYS A 109 3.44 -8.46 -5.12
CA CYS A 109 2.81 -7.73 -6.20
C CYS A 109 3.30 -8.17 -7.58
N ASN A 110 2.42 -7.97 -8.57
CA ASN A 110 2.76 -8.16 -9.98
C ASN A 110 3.29 -6.83 -10.53
N PRO A 111 4.58 -6.76 -10.95
CA PRO A 111 5.14 -5.49 -11.43
C PRO A 111 4.36 -4.86 -12.59
N GLU A 112 3.81 -5.70 -13.49
CA GLU A 112 3.01 -5.22 -14.60
C GLU A 112 1.79 -4.42 -14.15
N LYS A 113 1.22 -4.78 -13.00
CA LYS A 113 0.03 -4.12 -12.44
C LYS A 113 0.35 -2.94 -11.53
N MET A 114 1.63 -2.75 -11.18
CA MET A 114 2.06 -1.63 -10.33
C MET A 114 2.36 -0.36 -11.13
N MET A 115 2.48 -0.45 -12.43
CA MET A 115 2.90 0.67 -13.27
C MET A 115 2.07 0.72 -14.55
N SER A 116 2.12 1.86 -15.25
CA SER A 116 1.48 2.00 -16.55
C SER A 116 2.13 1.04 -17.56
N GLU A 117 1.43 0.78 -18.65
CA GLU A 117 1.96 -0.06 -19.73
C GLU A 117 3.27 0.50 -20.28
N GLU A 118 3.33 1.80 -20.47
CA GLU A 118 4.54 2.50 -20.93
C GLU A 118 5.70 2.34 -19.95
N ASP A 119 5.43 2.55 -18.66
CA ASP A 119 6.45 2.42 -17.63
C ASP A 119 6.94 0.99 -17.50
N TYR A 120 6.06 0.01 -17.63
CA TYR A 120 6.44 -1.39 -17.56
C TYR A 120 7.35 -1.80 -18.74
N GLU A 121 7.06 -1.30 -19.94
CA GLU A 121 7.92 -1.53 -21.09
C GLU A 121 9.32 -0.96 -20.88
N ALA A 122 9.41 0.24 -20.31
CA ALA A 122 10.69 0.84 -19.95
C ALA A 122 11.41 0.05 -18.87
N TYR A 123 10.66 -0.42 -17.85
CA TYR A 123 11.19 -1.21 -16.76
C TYR A 123 11.85 -2.51 -17.26
N LYS A 124 11.23 -3.20 -18.20
CA LYS A 124 11.77 -4.47 -18.75
C LYS A 124 13.10 -4.28 -19.48
N GLN A 125 13.41 -3.06 -19.89
CA GLN A 125 14.66 -2.75 -20.61
C GLN A 125 15.78 -2.29 -19.67
N PHE A 126 15.50 -2.14 -18.37
CA PHE A 126 16.53 -1.72 -17.42
C PHE A 126 17.58 -2.82 -17.24
N PRO A 127 18.86 -2.46 -17.08
CA PRO A 127 19.90 -3.43 -16.74
C PRO A 127 19.68 -3.99 -15.34
N ASP A 128 20.35 -5.12 -15.04
CA ASP A 128 20.27 -5.73 -13.71
C ASP A 128 20.72 -4.79 -12.59
N GLU A 129 21.69 -3.94 -12.89
CA GLU A 129 22.14 -2.89 -11.98
C GLU A 129 21.87 -1.53 -12.58
N LEU A 130 21.28 -0.65 -11.80
CA LEU A 130 20.92 0.70 -12.20
C LEU A 130 21.40 1.69 -11.16
N THR A 131 22.14 2.70 -11.62
CA THR A 131 22.56 3.80 -10.74
C THR A 131 21.46 4.85 -10.72
N ILE A 132 20.94 5.16 -9.54
CA ILE A 132 19.96 6.22 -9.36
C ILE A 132 20.52 7.32 -8.48
N TYR A 133 20.14 8.56 -8.84
CA TYR A 133 20.55 9.75 -8.11
C TYR A 133 19.33 10.38 -7.45
N ARG A 134 19.53 10.87 -6.23
CA ARG A 134 18.45 11.50 -5.49
C ARG A 134 18.96 12.74 -4.80
N GLY A 135 18.25 13.87 -4.97
CA GLY A 135 18.49 15.06 -4.21
C GLY A 135 18.05 14.88 -2.75
N LEU A 136 18.91 15.29 -1.79
CA LEU A 136 18.65 15.12 -0.37
C LEU A 136 18.66 16.46 0.35
N GLY A 137 17.61 16.73 1.14
CA GLY A 137 17.66 17.70 2.21
C GLY A 137 18.17 17.03 3.49
N THR A 138 18.42 17.80 4.52
CA THR A 138 18.91 17.29 5.81
C THR A 138 17.99 16.22 6.38
N TYR A 139 16.70 16.44 6.31
CA TYR A 139 15.70 15.51 6.81
C TYR A 139 15.71 14.19 6.03
N ASN A 140 15.76 14.26 4.71
CA ASN A 140 15.75 13.07 3.85
C ASN A 140 17.01 12.23 4.00
N ALA A 141 18.14 12.82 4.28
CA ALA A 141 19.39 12.08 4.52
C ALA A 141 19.25 11.11 5.71
N ASN A 142 18.59 11.54 6.78
CA ASN A 142 18.35 10.69 7.95
C ASN A 142 17.37 9.56 7.62
N ASN A 143 16.34 9.83 6.83
CA ASN A 143 15.37 8.83 6.42
C ASN A 143 16.01 7.75 5.55
N ILE A 144 16.91 8.11 4.67
CA ILE A 144 17.62 7.14 3.82
C ILE A 144 18.51 6.24 4.66
N LYS A 145 19.21 6.78 5.67
CA LYS A 145 19.98 5.97 6.59
C LYS A 145 19.11 4.96 7.34
N ALA A 146 17.91 5.35 7.72
CA ALA A 146 16.98 4.45 8.40
C ALA A 146 16.48 3.33 7.49
N LEU A 147 16.48 3.52 6.17
CA LEU A 147 16.06 2.53 5.19
C LEU A 147 17.17 1.59 4.73
N SER A 148 18.42 1.92 5.02
CA SER A 148 19.58 1.13 4.57
C SER A 148 19.79 -0.16 5.37
#